data_e275d7da7be578a51bbab4ac0ab7f3fb
#
_entry.id   e275d7da7be578a51bbab4ac0ab7f3fb
#
_cell.length_a   1.000
_cell.length_b   1.000
_cell.length_c   1.000
_cell.angle_alpha   90.00
_cell.angle_beta   90.00
_cell.angle_gamma   90.00
#
_symmetry.space_group_name_H-M   'P 1'
#
loop_
_entity.id
_entity.type
_entity.pdbx_description
1 polymer ?
#
loop_
_entity_poly.entity_id
_entity_poly.type
_entity_poly.pdbx_seq_one_letter_code
_entity_poly.pdbx_strand_id
1 'polypeptide(L)'
;MDDSTLIEQIQLGSKDAFKQMFIKFYSPLCEYASQYVSDEDAEELIQELMLFIWENRNSLFVEISLKSYLFMAVKHRCLNAIRKNQYHERIH
;
A
#
# COMPACT_ATOMS: atom_id res chain seq x y z
N MET A 1 2.33 16.17 11.50
CA MET A 1 1.10 15.41 11.82
C MET A 1 1.51 13.97 12.10
N ASP A 2 1.11 13.40 13.22
CA ASP A 2 1.43 12.02 13.51
C ASP A 2 0.55 11.06 12.70
N ASP A 3 0.88 9.77 12.73
CA ASP A 3 0.20 8.79 11.90
C ASP A 3 -1.27 8.60 12.28
N SER A 4 -1.61 8.69 13.58
CA SER A 4 -3.00 8.58 14.02
C SER A 4 -3.84 9.75 13.49
N THR A 5 -3.29 10.94 13.51
CA THR A 5 -3.96 12.13 12.98
C THR A 5 -4.11 12.04 11.46
N LEU A 6 -3.08 11.54 10.77
CA LEU A 6 -3.16 11.31 9.33
C LEU A 6 -4.32 10.36 8.98
N ILE A 7 -4.44 9.26 9.71
CA ILE A 7 -5.52 8.28 9.48
C ILE A 7 -6.88 8.95 9.65
N GLU A 8 -7.08 9.68 10.75
CA GLU A 8 -8.35 10.35 11.00
C GLU A 8 -8.70 11.34 9.91
N GLN A 9 -7.73 12.15 9.49
CA GLN A 9 -7.95 13.16 8.45
C GLN A 9 -8.23 12.53 7.09
N ILE A 10 -7.55 11.43 6.76
CA ILE A 10 -7.81 10.69 5.53
C ILE A 10 -9.23 10.14 5.54
N GLN A 11 -9.68 9.58 6.65
CA GLN A 11 -11.05 9.08 6.80
C GLN A 11 -12.08 10.18 6.59
N LEU A 12 -11.76 11.41 6.98
CA LEU A 12 -12.62 12.57 6.78
C LEU A 12 -12.53 13.15 5.36
N GLY A 13 -11.69 12.58 4.51
CA GLY A 13 -11.57 13.00 3.13
C GLY A 13 -10.53 14.07 2.86
N SER A 14 -9.57 14.27 3.77
CA SER A 14 -8.51 15.27 3.58
C SER A 14 -7.52 14.80 2.52
N LYS A 15 -7.50 15.49 1.40
CA LYS A 15 -6.53 15.23 0.32
C LYS A 15 -5.11 15.58 0.75
N ASP A 16 -4.95 16.61 1.58
CA ASP A 16 -3.64 17.01 2.10
C ASP A 16 -3.05 15.93 2.98
N ALA A 17 -3.84 15.35 3.88
CA ALA A 17 -3.38 14.26 4.74
C ALA A 17 -3.01 13.03 3.92
N PHE A 18 -3.80 12.69 2.90
CA PHE A 18 -3.48 11.60 1.99
C PHE A 18 -2.17 11.85 1.27
N LYS A 19 -1.96 13.06 0.77
CA LYS A 19 -0.73 13.45 0.10
C LYS A 19 0.49 13.31 1.03
N GLN A 20 0.35 13.72 2.29
CA GLN A 20 1.42 13.58 3.27
C GLN A 20 1.76 12.11 3.50
N MET A 21 0.76 11.24 3.62
CA MET A 21 0.97 9.80 3.74
C MET A 21 1.69 9.25 2.51
N PHE A 22 1.24 9.63 1.33
CA PHE A 22 1.82 9.19 0.06
C PHE A 22 3.31 9.56 -0.02
N ILE A 23 3.63 10.83 0.25
CA ILE A 23 5.01 11.33 0.20
C ILE A 23 5.89 10.61 1.21
N LYS A 24 5.38 10.40 2.41
CA LYS A 24 6.14 9.77 3.50
C LYS A 24 6.47 8.30 3.21
N PHE A 25 5.53 7.56 2.65
CA PHE A 25 5.64 6.11 2.58
C PHE A 25 5.92 5.55 1.18
N TYR A 26 5.76 6.32 0.12
CA TYR A 26 5.87 5.79 -1.25
C TYR A 26 7.21 5.11 -1.51
N SER A 27 8.31 5.83 -1.30
CA SER A 27 9.65 5.27 -1.56
C SER A 27 9.99 4.08 -0.67
N PRO A 28 9.79 4.15 0.66
CA PRO A 28 10.06 2.97 1.50
C PRO A 28 9.21 1.76 1.12
N LEU A 29 7.96 1.96 0.74
CA LEU A 29 7.10 0.85 0.34
C LEU A 29 7.52 0.26 -0.99
N CYS A 30 7.94 1.08 -1.95
CA CYS A 30 8.47 0.61 -3.22
C CYS A 30 9.75 -0.21 -3.03
N GLU A 31 10.66 0.25 -2.17
CA GLU A 31 11.87 -0.49 -1.83
C GLU A 31 11.54 -1.86 -1.24
N TYR A 32 10.58 -1.88 -0.33
CA TYR A 32 10.15 -3.13 0.29
C TYR A 32 9.55 -4.09 -0.74
N ALA A 33 8.65 -3.59 -1.59
CA ALA A 33 8.01 -4.40 -2.64
C ALA A 33 9.04 -4.93 -3.63
N SER A 34 10.09 -4.17 -3.92
CA SER A 34 11.15 -4.57 -4.86
C SER A 34 11.95 -5.78 -4.40
N GLN A 35 11.83 -6.18 -3.14
CA GLN A 35 12.40 -7.43 -2.66
C GLN A 35 11.64 -8.66 -3.16
N TYR A 36 10.38 -8.47 -3.58
CA TYR A 36 9.49 -9.55 -4.01
C TYR A 36 9.22 -9.55 -5.50
N VAL A 37 9.13 -8.37 -6.11
CA VAL A 37 8.74 -8.19 -7.51
C VAL A 37 9.71 -7.19 -8.18
N SER A 38 9.59 -7.02 -9.49
CA SER A 38 10.41 -6.05 -10.22
C SER A 38 10.12 -4.62 -9.75
N ASP A 39 11.05 -3.70 -10.03
CA ASP A 39 10.87 -2.29 -9.64
C ASP A 39 9.62 -1.68 -10.31
N GLU A 40 9.36 -2.02 -11.57
CA GLU A 40 8.16 -1.57 -12.28
C GLU A 40 6.90 -2.08 -11.61
N ASP A 41 6.86 -3.37 -11.31
CA ASP A 41 5.71 -3.99 -10.65
C ASP A 41 5.53 -3.42 -9.24
N ALA A 42 6.62 -3.14 -8.54
CA ALA A 42 6.56 -2.54 -7.20
C ALA A 42 5.87 -1.17 -7.25
N GLU A 43 6.29 -0.31 -8.17
CA GLU A 43 5.69 1.03 -8.32
C GLU A 43 4.19 0.94 -8.63
N GLU A 44 3.82 0.07 -9.56
CA GLU A 44 2.42 -0.13 -9.93
C GLU A 44 1.61 -0.64 -8.75
N LEU A 45 2.14 -1.61 -8.03
CA LEU A 45 1.49 -2.21 -6.87
C LEU A 45 1.24 -1.17 -5.77
N ILE A 46 2.23 -0.31 -5.49
CA ILE A 46 2.07 0.73 -4.48
C ILE A 46 1.04 1.78 -4.91
N GLN A 47 1.04 2.17 -6.17
CA GLN A 47 0.03 3.10 -6.70
C GLN A 47 -1.37 2.53 -6.58
N GLU A 48 -1.56 1.26 -6.90
CA GLU A 48 -2.84 0.56 -6.74
C GLU A 48 -3.27 0.51 -5.29
N LEU A 49 -2.33 0.24 -4.38
CA LEU A 49 -2.63 0.22 -2.94
C LEU A 49 -3.08 1.59 -2.45
N MET A 50 -2.39 2.65 -2.87
CA MET A 50 -2.74 4.01 -2.47
C MET A 50 -4.14 4.40 -2.96
N LEU A 51 -4.46 4.05 -4.20
CA LEU A 51 -5.79 4.29 -4.75
C LEU A 51 -6.86 3.51 -3.97
N PHE A 52 -6.59 2.25 -3.65
CA PHE A 52 -7.49 1.42 -2.85
C PHE A 52 -7.75 2.07 -1.49
N ILE A 53 -6.71 2.57 -0.82
CA ILE A 53 -6.85 3.22 0.48
C ILE A 53 -7.75 4.44 0.37
N TRP A 54 -7.54 5.27 -0.65
CA TRP A 54 -8.36 6.47 -0.84
C TRP A 54 -9.82 6.12 -1.13
N GLU A 55 -10.06 5.17 -2.01
CA GLU A 55 -11.42 4.75 -2.38
C GLU A 55 -12.16 4.11 -1.20
N ASN A 56 -11.44 3.45 -0.30
CA ASN A 56 -12.02 2.75 0.84
C ASN A 56 -11.73 3.44 2.17
N ARG A 57 -11.41 4.73 2.14
CA ARG A 57 -10.98 5.48 3.33
C ARG A 57 -11.99 5.46 4.48
N ASN A 58 -13.26 5.39 4.16
CA ASN A 58 -14.32 5.39 5.18
C ASN A 58 -14.33 4.10 6.00
N SER A 59 -13.86 3.00 5.43
CA SER A 59 -13.78 1.70 6.10
C SER A 59 -12.37 1.33 6.49
N LEU A 60 -11.43 2.26 6.42
CA LEU A 60 -10.05 2.03 6.79
C LEU A 60 -9.95 1.74 8.29
N PHE A 61 -9.41 0.58 8.62
CA PHE A 61 -9.22 0.17 10.01
C PHE A 61 -7.76 -0.18 10.25
N VAL A 62 -7.13 0.54 11.18
CA VAL A 62 -5.71 0.39 11.49
C VAL A 62 -5.58 0.05 12.97
N GLU A 63 -5.22 -1.20 13.27
CA GLU A 63 -5.14 -1.69 14.65
C GLU A 63 -3.88 -1.23 15.39
N ILE A 64 -2.72 -1.28 14.73
CA ILE A 64 -1.45 -1.03 15.38
C ILE A 64 -0.89 0.32 14.99
N SER A 65 -0.44 0.46 13.74
CA SER A 65 0.12 1.70 13.22
C SER A 65 -0.09 1.77 11.72
N LEU A 66 -0.09 2.98 11.20
CA LEU A 66 -0.20 3.19 9.76
C LEU A 66 0.96 2.50 9.02
N LYS A 67 2.18 2.62 9.55
CA LYS A 67 3.35 1.97 8.97
C LYS A 67 3.17 0.46 8.87
N SER A 68 2.80 -0.19 9.98
CA SER A 68 2.58 -1.64 10.01
C SER A 68 1.49 -2.07 9.04
N TYR A 69 0.39 -1.32 8.99
CA TYR A 69 -0.70 -1.58 8.07
C TYR A 69 -0.23 -1.55 6.62
N LEU A 70 0.50 -0.50 6.25
CA LEU A 70 0.95 -0.31 4.88
C LEU A 70 1.94 -1.41 4.46
N PHE A 71 2.93 -1.71 5.28
CA PHE A 71 3.91 -2.75 4.96
C PHE A 71 3.27 -4.13 4.88
N MET A 72 2.34 -4.44 5.76
CA MET A 72 1.61 -5.71 5.71
C MET A 72 0.75 -5.82 4.44
N ALA A 73 0.08 -4.73 4.06
CA ALA A 73 -0.73 -4.68 2.84
C ALA A 73 0.14 -4.91 1.59
N VAL A 74 1.32 -4.29 1.55
CA VAL A 74 2.27 -4.47 0.45
C VAL A 74 2.74 -5.92 0.38
N LYS A 75 3.11 -6.50 1.52
CA LYS A 75 3.56 -7.91 1.57
C LYS A 75 2.49 -8.83 1.00
N HIS A 76 1.23 -8.67 1.43
CA HIS A 76 0.12 -9.49 0.94
C HIS A 76 -0.07 -9.35 -0.57
N ARG A 77 0.00 -8.13 -1.08
CA ARG A 77 -0.14 -7.88 -2.52
C ARG A 77 1.00 -8.49 -3.31
N CYS A 78 2.23 -8.40 -2.79
CA CYS A 78 3.40 -9.02 -3.43
C CYS A 78 3.27 -10.54 -3.48
N LEU A 79 2.88 -11.15 -2.37
CA LEU A 79 2.70 -12.60 -2.32
C LEU A 79 1.60 -13.08 -3.26
N ASN A 80 0.51 -12.31 -3.37
CA ASN A 80 -0.56 -12.63 -4.31
C ASN A 80 -0.07 -12.52 -5.76
N ALA A 81 0.73 -11.51 -6.08
CA ALA A 81 1.31 -11.34 -7.40
C ALA A 81 2.23 -12.52 -7.76
N ILE A 82 3.07 -12.95 -6.80
CA ILE A 82 3.96 -14.10 -7.00
C ILE A 82 3.17 -15.39 -7.25
N ARG A 83 2.14 -15.64 -6.47
CA ARG A 83 1.27 -16.81 -6.65
C ARG A 83 0.60 -16.82 -8.02
N LYS A 84 0.11 -15.66 -8.44
CA LYS A 84 -0.56 -15.50 -9.72
C LYS A 84 0.40 -15.81 -10.87
N ASN A 85 1.63 -15.32 -10.80
CA ASN A 85 2.66 -15.58 -11.80
C ASN A 85 3.02 -17.07 -11.84
N GLN A 86 3.20 -17.71 -10.69
CA GLN A 86 3.47 -19.15 -10.62
C GLN A 86 2.34 -19.97 -11.23
N TYR A 87 1.11 -19.58 -10.99
CA TYR A 87 -0.05 -20.26 -11.58
C TYR A 87 -0.04 -20.17 -13.11
N HIS A 88 0.24 -18.99 -13.64
CA HIS A 88 0.33 -18.79 -15.09
C HIS A 88 1.46 -19.60 -15.71
N GLU A 89 2.61 -19.68 -15.06
CA GLU A 89 3.74 -20.49 -15.53
C GLU A 89 3.40 -21.97 -15.60
N ARG A 90 2.62 -22.49 -14.65
CA ARG A 90 2.21 -23.89 -14.63
C ARG A 90 1.23 -24.26 -15.75
N ILE A 91 0.42 -23.30 -16.19
CA ILE A 91 -0.56 -23.53 -17.24
C ILE A 91 0.10 -23.48 -18.60
N HIS A 92 1.14 -22.71 -18.75
CA HIS A 92 1.92 -22.61 -19.98
C HIS A 92 2.99 -23.67 -20.06
#